data_25b486cbb382af73664bb7c71b216a9c
#
_entry.id   25b486cbb382af73664bb7c71b216a9c
#
_cell.length_a   1.000
_cell.length_b   1.000
_cell.length_c   1.000
_cell.angle_alpha   90.00
_cell.angle_beta   90.00
_cell.angle_gamma   90.00
#
_symmetry.space_group_name_H-M   'P 1'
#
loop_
_entity.id
_entity.type
_entity.pdbx_description
1 polymer ?
#
loop_
_entity_poly.entity_id
_entity_poly.type
_entity_poly.pdbx_seq_one_letter_code
_entity_poly.pdbx_strand_id
1 'polypeptide(L)'
;MQVVACNEHLPVQEARAGEPEAWDALFKRYQLPLYVYVFELVRDEQTSLDIVQETFISAARHIHGLQDDEKFGPWLFSIAHQKCIQRWRKRSKEETLLEEQVENSIDAADGPLDLLIKKEQEEIFMNLLHELPLPQRSVLLLYFVEDFSLEEIASITGAQVGTVKSRMHYAKKAFRKLYEEQS
;
A
#
# COMPACT_ATOMS: atom_id res chain seq x y z
N MET A 1 -0.13 14.91 3.95
CA MET A 1 1.08 14.87 4.83
C MET A 1 2.27 14.60 3.93
N GLN A 2 3.05 15.64 3.57
CA GLN A 2 4.24 15.46 2.75
C GLN A 2 5.27 14.71 3.59
N VAL A 3 5.48 13.44 3.28
CA VAL A 3 6.70 12.75 3.71
C VAL A 3 7.83 13.42 2.95
N VAL A 4 8.62 14.22 3.67
CA VAL A 4 9.80 14.90 3.16
C VAL A 4 10.64 13.85 2.43
N ALA A 5 10.79 14.02 1.13
CA ALA A 5 11.79 13.33 0.33
C ALA A 5 13.17 13.84 0.78
N CYS A 6 13.63 13.43 1.95
CA CYS A 6 15.03 13.45 2.28
C CYS A 6 15.66 12.35 1.45
N ASN A 7 16.49 12.78 0.52
CA ASN A 7 17.40 11.92 -0.26
C ASN A 7 18.52 11.43 0.66
N GLU A 8 18.17 10.92 1.84
CA GLU A 8 19.09 10.28 2.78
C GLU A 8 19.25 8.84 2.32
N HIS A 9 20.49 8.49 2.07
CA HIS A 9 20.89 7.11 1.80
C HIS A 9 20.35 6.20 2.90
N LEU A 10 19.43 5.29 2.55
CA LEU A 10 18.87 4.35 3.51
C LEU A 10 19.97 3.38 3.95
N PRO A 11 20.15 3.11 5.25
CA PRO A 11 21.22 2.25 5.75
C PRO A 11 20.89 0.75 5.55
N VAL A 12 20.55 0.37 4.31
CA VAL A 12 20.13 -0.99 3.98
C VAL A 12 21.29 -1.97 4.01
N GLN A 13 22.50 -1.52 3.62
CA GLN A 13 23.70 -2.36 3.65
C GLN A 13 24.14 -2.64 5.08
N GLU A 14 24.10 -1.64 5.95
CA GLU A 14 24.40 -1.75 7.37
C GLU A 14 23.38 -2.65 8.07
N ALA A 15 22.09 -2.50 7.74
CA ALA A 15 21.04 -3.38 8.24
C ALA A 15 21.26 -4.84 7.79
N ARG A 16 21.73 -5.05 6.55
CA ARG A 16 22.11 -6.37 6.02
C ARG A 16 23.33 -6.93 6.76
N ALA A 17 24.26 -6.07 7.18
CA ALA A 17 25.39 -6.46 8.03
C ALA A 17 24.99 -6.78 9.49
N GLY A 18 23.74 -6.49 9.86
CA GLY A 18 23.19 -6.79 11.18
C GLY A 18 23.36 -5.65 12.19
N GLU A 19 23.63 -4.42 11.74
CA GLU A 19 23.79 -3.26 12.62
C GLU A 19 22.43 -2.83 13.21
N PRO A 20 22.30 -2.80 14.57
CA PRO A 20 21.02 -2.46 15.20
C PRO A 20 20.56 -1.03 14.92
N GLU A 21 21.49 -0.07 14.84
CA GLU A 21 21.20 1.34 14.57
C GLU A 21 20.60 1.54 13.17
N ALA A 22 21.06 0.74 12.20
CA ALA A 22 20.52 0.74 10.84
C ALA A 22 19.07 0.24 10.81
N TRP A 23 18.77 -0.84 11.54
CA TRP A 23 17.41 -1.33 11.70
C TRP A 23 16.50 -0.34 12.41
N ASP A 24 17.00 0.35 13.45
CA ASP A 24 16.25 1.38 14.16
C ASP A 24 15.91 2.55 13.23
N ALA A 25 16.85 2.98 12.38
CA ALA A 25 16.62 4.02 11.37
C ALA A 25 15.57 3.60 10.34
N LEU A 26 15.66 2.39 9.79
CA LEU A 26 14.66 1.83 8.86
C LEU A 26 13.29 1.70 9.51
N PHE A 27 13.23 1.23 10.76
CA PHE A 27 11.98 1.13 11.51
C PHE A 27 11.35 2.50 11.70
N LYS A 28 12.08 3.49 12.20
CA LYS A 28 11.60 4.87 12.39
C LYS A 28 11.08 5.48 11.09
N ARG A 29 11.73 5.18 9.97
CA ARG A 29 11.33 5.69 8.65
C ARG A 29 10.02 5.10 8.16
N TYR A 30 9.84 3.78 8.32
CA TYR A 30 8.76 3.05 7.65
C TYR A 30 7.61 2.62 8.57
N GLN A 31 7.75 2.63 9.91
CA GLN A 31 6.71 2.12 10.81
C GLN A 31 5.37 2.83 10.64
N LEU A 32 5.36 4.16 10.56
CA LEU A 32 4.11 4.92 10.46
C LEU A 32 3.46 4.80 9.09
N PRO A 33 4.18 5.03 7.96
CA PRO A 33 3.62 4.77 6.63
C PRO A 33 3.06 3.36 6.48
N LEU A 34 3.81 2.36 6.93
CA LEU A 34 3.41 0.96 6.84
C LEU A 34 2.17 0.68 7.71
N TYR A 35 2.11 1.25 8.92
CA TYR A 35 0.93 1.14 9.78
C TYR A 35 -0.31 1.75 9.14
N VAL A 36 -0.21 2.97 8.60
CA VAL A 36 -1.33 3.63 7.91
C VAL A 36 -1.84 2.77 6.76
N TYR A 37 -0.93 2.30 5.91
CA TYR A 37 -1.28 1.42 4.80
C TYR A 37 -1.98 0.13 5.25
N VAL A 38 -1.41 -0.57 6.23
CA VAL A 38 -1.97 -1.82 6.76
C VAL A 38 -3.32 -1.56 7.43
N PHE A 39 -3.44 -0.51 8.26
CA PHE A 39 -4.67 -0.18 8.95
C PHE A 39 -5.80 0.13 7.96
N GLU A 40 -5.52 0.87 6.89
CA GLU A 40 -6.51 1.18 5.87
C GLU A 40 -7.00 -0.05 5.09
N LEU A 41 -6.20 -1.13 5.04
CA LEU A 41 -6.61 -2.40 4.43
C LEU A 41 -7.34 -3.33 5.40
N VAL A 42 -6.90 -3.41 6.67
CA VAL A 42 -7.35 -4.41 7.65
C VAL A 42 -8.45 -3.89 8.57
N ARG A 43 -8.42 -2.61 8.95
CA ARG A 43 -9.38 -1.91 9.83
C ARG A 43 -9.52 -2.53 11.23
N ASP A 44 -8.43 -3.03 11.73
CA ASP A 44 -8.30 -3.51 13.10
C ASP A 44 -6.92 -3.12 13.62
N GLU A 45 -6.91 -2.36 14.71
CA GLU A 45 -5.68 -1.76 15.26
C GLU A 45 -4.68 -2.83 15.68
N GLN A 46 -5.13 -3.81 16.47
CA GLN A 46 -4.26 -4.85 16.99
C GLN A 46 -3.67 -5.71 15.85
N THR A 47 -4.50 -6.13 14.92
CA THR A 47 -4.06 -6.88 13.74
C THR A 47 -3.09 -6.07 12.88
N SER A 48 -3.29 -4.75 12.78
CA SER A 48 -2.39 -3.89 12.00
C SER A 48 -1.02 -3.77 12.65
N LEU A 49 -0.96 -3.60 13.97
CA LEU A 49 0.29 -3.59 14.73
C LEU A 49 1.03 -4.92 14.60
N ASP A 50 0.33 -6.03 14.70
CA ASP A 50 0.89 -7.38 14.54
C ASP A 50 1.48 -7.56 13.13
N ILE A 51 0.77 -7.14 12.07
CA ILE A 51 1.26 -7.23 10.69
C ILE A 51 2.50 -6.36 10.49
N VAL A 52 2.52 -5.14 11.02
CA VAL A 52 3.70 -4.26 10.93
C VAL A 52 4.91 -4.91 11.62
N GLN A 53 4.74 -5.40 12.84
CA GLN A 53 5.80 -6.10 13.57
C GLN A 53 6.30 -7.33 12.81
N GLU A 54 5.40 -8.20 12.36
CA GLU A 54 5.74 -9.40 11.57
C GLU A 54 6.42 -9.04 10.25
N THR A 55 6.10 -7.89 9.65
CA THR A 55 6.71 -7.42 8.42
C THR A 55 8.18 -7.09 8.66
N PHE A 56 8.50 -6.34 9.72
CA PHE A 56 9.89 -6.04 10.05
C PHE A 56 10.69 -7.28 10.45
N ILE A 57 10.10 -8.20 11.21
CA ILE A 57 10.73 -9.50 11.53
C ILE A 57 11.03 -10.28 10.24
N SER A 58 10.09 -10.30 9.31
CA SER A 58 10.27 -10.97 8.02
C SER A 58 11.33 -10.28 7.17
N ALA A 59 11.34 -8.95 7.15
CA ALA A 59 12.35 -8.16 6.45
C ALA A 59 13.75 -8.44 7.00
N ALA A 60 13.92 -8.45 8.32
CA ALA A 60 15.22 -8.75 8.95
C ALA A 60 15.75 -10.15 8.57
N ARG A 61 14.87 -11.13 8.46
CA ARG A 61 15.25 -12.50 8.07
C ARG A 61 15.63 -12.64 6.60
N HIS A 62 15.03 -11.81 5.72
CA HIS A 62 15.13 -12.00 4.27
C HIS A 62 15.85 -10.86 3.54
N ILE A 63 16.41 -9.89 4.25
CA ILE A 63 17.07 -8.71 3.65
C ILE A 63 18.23 -9.09 2.71
N HIS A 64 18.88 -10.23 2.94
CA HIS A 64 19.93 -10.74 2.05
C HIS A 64 19.44 -11.08 0.64
N GLY A 65 18.13 -11.31 0.46
CA GLY A 65 17.51 -11.55 -0.84
C GLY A 65 17.19 -10.28 -1.63
N LEU A 66 17.25 -9.12 -0.99
CA LEU A 66 17.05 -7.82 -1.64
C LEU A 66 18.28 -7.46 -2.47
N GLN A 67 18.11 -7.38 -3.80
CA GLN A 67 19.23 -7.12 -4.74
C GLN A 67 19.52 -5.63 -4.91
N ASP A 68 18.52 -4.78 -4.78
CA ASP A 68 18.59 -3.34 -4.98
C ASP A 68 18.14 -2.61 -3.72
N ASP A 69 19.09 -1.93 -3.06
CA ASP A 69 18.83 -1.24 -1.80
C ASP A 69 17.85 -0.08 -1.94
N GLU A 70 17.77 0.55 -3.12
CA GLU A 70 16.79 1.60 -3.41
C GLU A 70 15.35 1.06 -3.45
N LYS A 71 15.19 -0.24 -3.64
CA LYS A 71 13.90 -0.94 -3.65
C LYS A 71 13.47 -1.46 -2.28
N PHE A 72 14.17 -1.09 -1.19
CA PHE A 72 13.81 -1.52 0.16
C PHE A 72 12.36 -1.15 0.51
N GLY A 73 11.92 0.08 0.23
CA GLY A 73 10.55 0.53 0.49
C GLY A 73 9.50 -0.35 -0.22
N PRO A 74 9.49 -0.42 -1.56
CA PRO A 74 8.57 -1.29 -2.29
C PRO A 74 8.62 -2.76 -1.84
N TRP A 75 9.81 -3.28 -1.55
CA TRP A 75 9.98 -4.64 -1.07
C TRP A 75 9.36 -4.84 0.33
N LEU A 76 9.56 -3.92 1.27
CA LEU A 76 8.96 -3.95 2.60
C LEU A 76 7.43 -3.91 2.53
N PHE A 77 6.88 -3.01 1.69
CA PHE A 77 5.44 -2.92 1.44
C PHE A 77 4.88 -4.18 0.79
N SER A 78 5.63 -4.88 -0.06
CA SER A 78 5.18 -6.15 -0.65
C SER A 78 5.00 -7.24 0.42
N ILE A 79 5.88 -7.30 1.42
CA ILE A 79 5.75 -8.22 2.55
C ILE A 79 4.47 -7.91 3.34
N ALA A 80 4.25 -6.64 3.67
CA ALA A 80 3.05 -6.20 4.39
C ALA A 80 1.76 -6.48 3.59
N HIS A 81 1.75 -6.15 2.29
CA HIS A 81 0.62 -6.40 1.41
C HIS A 81 0.22 -7.88 1.39
N GLN A 82 1.18 -8.79 1.22
CA GLN A 82 0.93 -10.22 1.24
C GLN A 82 0.31 -10.67 2.57
N LYS A 83 0.78 -10.15 3.70
CA LYS A 83 0.21 -10.47 5.02
C LYS A 83 -1.24 -9.95 5.15
N CYS A 84 -1.53 -8.75 4.67
CA CYS A 84 -2.89 -8.21 4.63
C CYS A 84 -3.83 -9.10 3.79
N ILE A 85 -3.40 -9.52 2.59
CA ILE A 85 -4.18 -10.40 1.73
C ILE A 85 -4.42 -11.78 2.38
N GLN A 86 -3.41 -12.35 3.04
CA GLN A 86 -3.56 -13.62 3.78
C GLN A 86 -4.57 -13.51 4.92
N ARG A 87 -4.54 -12.42 5.70
CA ARG A 87 -5.52 -12.14 6.76
C ARG A 87 -6.92 -11.97 6.20
N TRP A 88 -7.06 -11.19 5.12
CA TRP A 88 -8.34 -11.00 4.45
C TRP A 88 -8.93 -12.30 3.92
N ARG A 89 -8.12 -13.14 3.25
CA ARG A 89 -8.55 -14.45 2.77
C ARG A 89 -8.99 -15.39 3.89
N LYS A 90 -8.28 -15.36 5.02
CA LYS A 90 -8.64 -16.16 6.19
C LYS A 90 -10.00 -15.72 6.74
N ARG A 91 -10.21 -14.42 6.93
CA ARG A 91 -11.47 -13.83 7.38
C ARG A 91 -12.61 -14.11 6.40
N SER A 92 -12.37 -13.94 5.11
CA SER A 92 -13.37 -14.21 4.05
C SER A 92 -13.76 -15.69 3.96
N LYS A 93 -12.88 -16.63 4.29
CA LYS A 93 -13.23 -18.06 4.41
C LYS A 93 -14.07 -18.37 5.63
N GLU A 94 -13.94 -17.58 6.69
CA GLU A 94 -14.77 -17.68 7.89
C GLU A 94 -16.16 -17.04 7.69
N GLU A 95 -16.27 -16.05 6.76
CA GLU A 95 -17.50 -15.27 6.49
C GLU A 95 -18.30 -15.72 5.26
N THR A 96 -17.95 -16.83 4.57
CA THR A 96 -18.69 -17.40 3.40
C THR A 96 -18.34 -16.78 2.02
N LEU A 97 -17.86 -17.65 1.12
CA LEU A 97 -18.12 -17.73 -0.33
C LEU A 97 -18.81 -16.50 -0.98
N LEU A 98 -18.07 -15.47 -1.34
CA LEU A 98 -18.55 -14.48 -2.32
C LEU A 98 -17.45 -14.21 -3.35
N GLU A 99 -17.79 -14.59 -4.55
CA GLU A 99 -17.31 -14.37 -5.90
C GLU A 99 -16.07 -13.47 -6.12
N GLU A 100 -15.02 -14.11 -6.68
CA GLU A 100 -13.99 -13.43 -7.45
C GLU A 100 -14.63 -12.78 -8.69
N GLN A 101 -14.74 -11.45 -8.68
CA GLN A 101 -15.04 -10.73 -9.91
C GLN A 101 -13.81 -10.69 -10.80
N VAL A 102 -13.91 -11.33 -11.94
CA VAL A 102 -12.93 -11.29 -13.02
C VAL A 102 -12.88 -9.88 -13.60
N GLU A 103 -11.76 -9.19 -13.43
CA GLU A 103 -11.54 -7.87 -14.01
C GLU A 103 -11.20 -8.00 -15.50
N ASN A 104 -12.09 -7.53 -16.36
CA ASN A 104 -11.82 -7.35 -17.79
C ASN A 104 -11.00 -6.09 -18.01
N SER A 105 -9.95 -6.19 -18.82
CA SER A 105 -9.07 -5.08 -19.23
C SER A 105 -9.80 -4.11 -20.16
N ILE A 106 -9.76 -2.82 -19.83
CA ILE A 106 -10.24 -1.74 -20.68
C ILE A 106 -9.18 -0.63 -20.71
N ASP A 107 -8.90 -0.12 -21.92
CA ASP A 107 -8.07 1.05 -22.15
C ASP A 107 -8.67 2.31 -21.52
N ALA A 108 -7.87 3.06 -20.78
CA ALA A 108 -8.35 4.19 -20.02
C ALA A 108 -7.54 5.45 -20.30
N ALA A 109 -8.23 6.49 -20.74
CA ALA A 109 -7.71 7.86 -20.77
C ALA A 109 -7.85 8.51 -19.39
N ASP A 110 -6.75 8.99 -18.84
CA ASP A 110 -6.68 9.62 -17.53
C ASP A 110 -7.08 11.10 -17.58
N GLY A 111 -8.03 11.47 -16.68
CA GLY A 111 -8.25 12.86 -16.29
C GLY A 111 -7.59 13.13 -14.93
N PRO A 112 -7.12 14.36 -14.64
CA PRO A 112 -6.36 14.67 -13.44
C PRO A 112 -7.21 14.57 -12.18
N LEU A 113 -6.88 13.60 -11.30
CA LEU A 113 -7.38 13.51 -9.93
C LEU A 113 -6.47 14.29 -8.96
N ASP A 114 -5.31 14.74 -9.43
CA ASP A 114 -4.24 15.32 -8.63
C ASP A 114 -4.58 16.67 -7.99
N LEU A 115 -5.70 17.31 -8.38
CA LEU A 115 -6.10 18.64 -7.91
C LEU A 115 -7.06 18.62 -6.71
N LEU A 116 -7.51 17.47 -6.22
CA LEU A 116 -8.58 17.39 -5.23
C LEU A 116 -8.13 17.19 -3.78
N ILE A 117 -6.83 17.01 -3.51
CA ILE A 117 -6.36 16.72 -2.15
C ILE A 117 -5.84 17.99 -1.47
N LYS A 118 -6.74 18.84 -0.97
CA LYS A 118 -6.44 19.85 0.06
C LYS A 118 -6.88 19.33 1.43
N LYS A 119 -6.24 19.81 2.51
CA LYS A 119 -6.32 19.25 3.89
C LYS A 119 -7.72 18.95 4.45
N GLU A 120 -8.76 19.67 4.09
CA GLU A 120 -10.15 19.35 4.49
C GLU A 120 -10.74 18.15 3.74
N GLN A 121 -10.07 17.69 2.69
CA GLN A 121 -10.46 16.57 1.83
C GLN A 121 -9.75 15.26 2.18
N GLU A 122 -8.73 15.28 3.04
CA GLU A 122 -8.01 14.06 3.46
C GLU A 122 -8.95 13.11 4.23
N GLU A 123 -9.79 13.65 5.11
CA GLU A 123 -10.74 12.84 5.89
C GLU A 123 -11.85 12.26 5.01
N ILE A 124 -12.37 13.06 4.07
CA ILE A 124 -13.33 12.59 3.07
C ILE A 124 -12.68 11.54 2.16
N PHE A 125 -11.44 11.78 1.71
CA PHE A 125 -10.69 10.82 0.89
C PHE A 125 -10.52 9.48 1.61
N MET A 126 -10.10 9.49 2.87
CA MET A 126 -9.91 8.27 3.66
C MET A 126 -11.24 7.54 3.90
N ASN A 127 -12.33 8.26 4.14
CA ASN A 127 -13.65 7.65 4.28
C ASN A 127 -14.13 7.00 2.98
N LEU A 128 -13.95 7.66 1.83
CA LEU A 128 -14.35 7.12 0.54
C LEU A 128 -13.51 5.92 0.09
N LEU A 129 -12.25 5.84 0.53
CA LEU A 129 -11.41 4.66 0.27
C LEU A 129 -12.04 3.37 0.80
N HIS A 130 -12.84 3.44 1.88
CA HIS A 130 -13.44 2.26 2.49
C HIS A 130 -14.55 1.64 1.66
N GLU A 131 -15.20 2.44 0.83
CA GLU A 131 -16.24 1.98 -0.09
C GLU A 131 -15.66 1.22 -1.30
N LEU A 132 -14.34 1.32 -1.52
CA LEU A 132 -13.69 0.67 -2.64
C LEU A 132 -13.32 -0.79 -2.31
N PRO A 133 -13.41 -1.70 -3.31
CA PRO A 133 -12.84 -3.03 -3.20
C PRO A 133 -11.36 -2.99 -2.83
N LEU A 134 -10.90 -3.96 -2.02
CA LEU A 134 -9.55 -4.01 -1.47
C LEU A 134 -8.43 -3.86 -2.53
N PRO A 135 -8.51 -4.49 -3.74
CA PRO A 135 -7.48 -4.30 -4.77
C PRO A 135 -7.42 -2.87 -5.32
N GLN A 136 -8.55 -2.17 -5.40
CA GLN A 136 -8.61 -0.77 -5.85
C GLN A 136 -8.11 0.18 -4.75
N ARG A 137 -8.52 -0.06 -3.50
CA ARG A 137 -8.07 0.68 -2.32
C ARG A 137 -6.56 0.61 -2.16
N SER A 138 -5.97 -0.59 -2.24
CA SER A 138 -4.53 -0.78 -2.10
C SER A 138 -3.72 -0.01 -3.15
N VAL A 139 -4.17 0.01 -4.41
CA VAL A 139 -3.50 0.74 -5.49
C VAL A 139 -3.56 2.26 -5.26
N LEU A 140 -4.72 2.79 -4.83
CA LEU A 140 -4.83 4.23 -4.52
C LEU A 140 -3.97 4.64 -3.33
N LEU A 141 -3.93 3.86 -2.25
CA LEU A 141 -3.09 4.13 -1.09
C LEU A 141 -1.61 4.15 -1.47
N LEU A 142 -1.14 3.15 -2.20
CA LEU A 142 0.26 3.07 -2.62
C LEU A 142 0.64 4.23 -3.55
N TYR A 143 -0.25 4.67 -4.41
CA TYR A 143 0.01 5.75 -5.34
C TYR A 143 -0.07 7.14 -4.71
N PHE A 144 -1.16 7.45 -3.97
CA PHE A 144 -1.43 8.80 -3.47
C PHE A 144 -0.87 9.08 -2.08
N VAL A 145 -0.71 8.05 -1.24
CA VAL A 145 -0.23 8.21 0.13
C VAL A 145 1.25 7.91 0.24
N GLU A 146 1.72 6.87 -0.46
CA GLU A 146 3.11 6.40 -0.40
C GLU A 146 3.96 6.82 -1.61
N ASP A 147 3.35 7.43 -2.62
CA ASP A 147 4.02 7.99 -3.81
C ASP A 147 4.81 6.97 -4.65
N PHE A 148 4.34 5.69 -4.65
CA PHE A 148 4.96 4.65 -5.47
C PHE A 148 4.55 4.77 -6.94
N SER A 149 5.50 4.49 -7.85
CA SER A 149 5.24 4.34 -9.29
C SER A 149 4.33 3.15 -9.59
N LEU A 150 3.69 3.14 -10.77
CA LEU A 150 2.82 2.01 -11.16
C LEU A 150 3.59 0.69 -11.27
N GLU A 151 4.86 0.73 -11.64
CA GLU A 151 5.77 -0.40 -11.70
C GLU A 151 6.07 -0.96 -10.30
N GLU A 152 6.30 -0.08 -9.33
CA GLU A 152 6.50 -0.46 -7.94
C GLU A 152 5.21 -1.03 -7.33
N ILE A 153 4.07 -0.41 -7.60
CA ILE A 153 2.76 -0.93 -7.16
C ILE A 153 2.49 -2.32 -7.75
N ALA A 154 2.86 -2.55 -9.02
CA ALA A 154 2.77 -3.86 -9.65
C ALA A 154 3.63 -4.90 -8.91
N SER A 155 4.86 -4.53 -8.56
CA SER A 155 5.76 -5.37 -7.76
C SER A 155 5.20 -5.64 -6.36
N ILE A 156 4.70 -4.62 -5.66
CA ILE A 156 4.12 -4.72 -4.31
C ILE A 156 2.92 -5.64 -4.29
N THR A 157 2.00 -5.46 -5.24
CA THR A 157 0.72 -6.20 -5.27
C THR A 157 0.81 -7.55 -5.97
N GLY A 158 1.94 -7.86 -6.61
CA GLY A 158 2.12 -9.07 -7.41
C GLY A 158 1.25 -9.10 -8.68
N ALA A 159 0.79 -7.94 -9.14
CA ALA A 159 -0.05 -7.78 -10.33
C ALA A 159 0.78 -7.33 -11.54
N GLN A 160 0.24 -7.49 -12.75
CA GLN A 160 0.82 -6.87 -13.93
C GLN A 160 0.56 -5.37 -13.95
N VAL A 161 1.45 -4.57 -14.56
CA VAL A 161 1.30 -3.11 -14.66
C VAL A 161 -0.03 -2.72 -15.35
N GLY A 162 -0.45 -3.48 -16.37
CA GLY A 162 -1.76 -3.31 -17.02
C GLY A 162 -2.93 -3.46 -16.05
N THR A 163 -2.87 -4.47 -15.16
CA THR A 163 -3.87 -4.68 -14.10
C THR A 163 -3.86 -3.53 -13.09
N VAL A 164 -2.69 -3.03 -12.70
CA VAL A 164 -2.57 -1.86 -11.80
C VAL A 164 -3.21 -0.62 -12.44
N LYS A 165 -2.94 -0.36 -13.73
CA LYS A 165 -3.57 0.73 -14.49
C LYS A 165 -5.09 0.61 -14.51
N SER A 166 -5.62 -0.58 -14.80
CA SER A 166 -7.06 -0.83 -14.79
C SER A 166 -7.68 -0.61 -13.41
N ARG A 167 -7.05 -1.15 -12.35
CA ARG A 167 -7.49 -0.94 -10.96
C ARG A 167 -7.48 0.54 -10.59
N MET A 168 -6.44 1.27 -10.97
CA MET A 168 -6.33 2.71 -10.76
C MET A 168 -7.46 3.47 -11.46
N HIS A 169 -7.74 3.13 -12.72
CA HIS A 169 -8.83 3.74 -13.48
C HIS A 169 -10.20 3.54 -12.80
N TYR A 170 -10.53 2.30 -12.46
CA TYR A 170 -11.81 2.00 -11.80
C TYR A 170 -11.90 2.62 -10.40
N ALA A 171 -10.80 2.62 -9.65
CA ALA A 171 -10.74 3.25 -8.35
C ALA A 171 -10.99 4.76 -8.44
N LYS A 172 -10.33 5.46 -9.37
CA LYS A 172 -10.54 6.90 -9.63
C LYS A 172 -11.99 7.20 -10.05
N LYS A 173 -12.57 6.35 -10.90
CA LYS A 173 -13.97 6.50 -11.35
C LYS A 173 -14.96 6.30 -10.20
N ALA A 174 -14.79 5.25 -9.41
CA ALA A 174 -15.64 4.98 -8.24
C ALA A 174 -15.50 6.09 -7.20
N PHE A 175 -14.29 6.52 -6.91
CA PHE A 175 -14.01 7.61 -5.98
C PHE A 175 -14.70 8.91 -6.41
N ARG A 176 -14.59 9.30 -7.69
CA ARG A 176 -15.25 10.50 -8.23
C ARG A 176 -16.77 10.43 -8.04
N LYS A 177 -17.38 9.30 -8.35
CA LYS A 177 -18.82 9.08 -8.17
C LYS A 177 -19.23 9.26 -6.70
N LEU A 178 -18.52 8.63 -5.77
CA LEU A 178 -18.79 8.74 -4.34
C LEU A 178 -18.60 10.18 -3.82
N TYR A 179 -17.60 10.89 -4.32
CA TYR A 179 -17.37 12.29 -3.96
C TYR A 179 -18.49 13.21 -4.45
N GLU A 180 -18.97 13.02 -5.69
CA GLU A 180 -20.09 13.79 -6.25
C GLU A 180 -21.42 13.53 -5.52
N GLU A 181 -21.61 12.32 -4.99
CA GLU A 181 -22.82 11.94 -4.21
C GLU A 181 -22.82 12.53 -2.78
N GLN A 182 -21.67 12.95 -2.26
CA GLN A 182 -21.51 13.55 -0.93
C GLN A 182 -21.41 15.08 -0.95
N SER A 183 -21.25 15.69 -2.13
CA SER A 183 -21.14 17.13 -2.31
C SER A 183 -22.50 17.78 -2.62
#